data_1c83b4e7f17b42e19c6122ea6bfe907a
#
_entry.id   1c83b4e7f17b42e19c6122ea6bfe907a
#
_cell.length_a   1.000
_cell.length_b   1.000
_cell.length_c   1.000
_cell.angle_alpha   90.00
_cell.angle_beta   90.00
_cell.angle_gamma   90.00
#
_symmetry.space_group_name_H-M   'P 1'
#
loop_
_entity.id
_entity.type
_entity.pdbx_description
1 polymer ?
#
loop_
_entity_poly.entity_id
_entity_poly.type
_entity_poly.pdbx_seq_one_letter_code
_entity_poly.pdbx_strand_id
1 'polypeptide(L)'
;MNIQNVTMYASNFEQTKQFYLTHLAFPLDSEDGNNFSILVGQTTITFRKALEGDTPFYHFAFNVPSNQFDEAKAWAKSKVPLSTEEGDDEVYFENIDAKSIYFEDPAGNIVEFICRLSDATASDKPFSA
;
A
#
# COMPACT_ATOMS: atom_id res chain seq x y z
N MET A 1 -16.94 6.18 5.03
CA MET A 1 -17.20 4.97 4.22
C MET A 1 -15.95 4.13 4.19
N ASN A 2 -16.07 2.84 4.53
CA ASN A 2 -14.96 1.92 4.46
C ASN A 2 -15.01 1.17 3.13
N ILE A 3 -13.92 1.27 2.36
CA ILE A 3 -13.78 0.49 1.14
C ILE A 3 -13.31 -0.91 1.55
N GLN A 4 -14.14 -1.93 1.31
CA GLN A 4 -13.85 -3.29 1.74
C GLN A 4 -13.26 -4.16 0.64
N ASN A 5 -13.39 -3.73 -0.62
CA ASN A 5 -12.88 -4.49 -1.77
C ASN A 5 -12.50 -3.54 -2.89
N VAL A 6 -11.27 -3.68 -3.38
CA VAL A 6 -10.76 -2.90 -4.50
C VAL A 6 -10.17 -3.86 -5.51
N THR A 7 -10.47 -3.66 -6.80
CA THR A 7 -9.92 -4.46 -7.88
C THR A 7 -9.08 -3.57 -8.80
N MET A 8 -7.87 -4.02 -9.11
CA MET A 8 -6.94 -3.32 -10.00
C MET A 8 -6.35 -4.31 -11.01
N TYR A 9 -6.03 -3.80 -12.20
CA TYR A 9 -5.31 -4.59 -13.19
C TYR A 9 -3.81 -4.35 -13.04
N ALA A 10 -3.01 -5.38 -13.19
CA ALA A 10 -1.56 -5.27 -13.03
C ALA A 10 -0.83 -5.84 -14.24
N SER A 11 0.03 -5.02 -14.83
CA SER A 11 1.12 -5.52 -15.68
C SER A 11 2.16 -6.17 -14.77
N ASN A 12 3.08 -6.96 -15.35
CA ASN A 12 4.05 -7.71 -14.55
C ASN A 12 3.37 -8.50 -13.42
N PHE A 13 2.32 -9.23 -13.76
CA PHE A 13 1.42 -9.87 -12.80
C PHE A 13 2.17 -10.76 -11.80
N GLU A 14 3.08 -11.63 -12.28
CA GLU A 14 3.81 -12.54 -11.39
C GLU A 14 4.76 -11.79 -10.45
N GLN A 15 5.45 -10.78 -10.92
CA GLN A 15 6.33 -9.96 -10.10
C GLN A 15 5.52 -9.17 -9.07
N THR A 16 4.36 -8.64 -9.46
CA THR A 16 3.45 -7.92 -8.55
C THR A 16 2.95 -8.87 -7.46
N LYS A 17 2.56 -10.09 -7.84
CA LYS A 17 2.11 -11.10 -6.89
C LYS A 17 3.20 -11.43 -5.87
N GLN A 18 4.43 -11.69 -6.32
CA GLN A 18 5.55 -11.98 -5.42
C GLN A 18 5.86 -10.79 -4.52
N PHE A 19 5.75 -9.58 -5.02
CA PHE A 19 6.00 -8.36 -4.24
C PHE A 19 5.05 -8.28 -3.04
N TYR A 20 3.74 -8.42 -3.27
CA TYR A 20 2.77 -8.29 -2.19
C TYR A 20 2.72 -9.50 -1.26
N LEU A 21 2.83 -10.70 -1.78
CA LEU A 21 2.69 -11.92 -0.98
C LEU A 21 3.98 -12.36 -0.30
N THR A 22 5.11 -12.22 -0.97
CA THR A 22 6.39 -12.70 -0.45
C THR A 22 7.21 -11.58 0.16
N HIS A 23 7.38 -10.47 -0.57
CA HIS A 23 8.25 -9.39 -0.14
C HIS A 23 7.60 -8.56 0.98
N LEU A 24 6.35 -8.12 0.79
CA LEU A 24 5.60 -7.40 1.82
C LEU A 24 4.87 -8.34 2.79
N ALA A 25 4.72 -9.60 2.42
CA ALA A 25 4.13 -10.65 3.26
C ALA A 25 2.69 -10.37 3.69
N PHE A 26 1.87 -9.76 2.83
CA PHE A 26 0.44 -9.64 3.09
C PHE A 26 -0.23 -11.01 2.98
N PRO A 27 -1.25 -11.29 3.81
CA PRO A 27 -1.99 -12.56 3.71
C PRO A 27 -2.68 -12.71 2.36
N LEU A 28 -2.58 -13.90 1.79
CA LEU A 28 -3.31 -14.26 0.58
C LEU A 28 -4.76 -14.57 0.95
N ASP A 29 -5.71 -13.94 0.26
CA ASP A 29 -7.13 -14.23 0.42
C ASP A 29 -7.59 -15.28 -0.59
N SER A 30 -7.26 -15.09 -1.87
CA SER A 30 -7.60 -16.02 -2.94
C SER A 30 -6.67 -15.82 -4.12
N GLU A 31 -6.56 -16.86 -4.96
CA GLU A 31 -5.80 -16.74 -6.20
C GLU A 31 -6.28 -17.72 -7.25
N ASP A 32 -6.07 -17.34 -8.51
CA ASP A 32 -6.15 -18.22 -9.68
C ASP A 32 -5.09 -17.77 -10.69
N GLY A 33 -5.08 -18.33 -11.89
CA GLY A 33 -4.04 -18.02 -12.87
C GLY A 33 -4.01 -16.57 -13.36
N ASN A 34 -5.10 -15.82 -13.17
CA ASN A 34 -5.24 -14.46 -13.68
C ASN A 34 -5.54 -13.43 -12.58
N ASN A 35 -5.75 -13.87 -11.35
CA ASN A 35 -6.11 -12.99 -10.24
C ASN A 35 -5.44 -13.44 -8.95
N PHE A 36 -5.11 -12.49 -8.09
CA PHE A 36 -4.81 -12.79 -6.70
C PHE A 36 -5.38 -11.68 -5.81
N SER A 37 -5.79 -12.04 -4.61
CA SER A 37 -6.33 -11.10 -3.63
C SER A 37 -5.55 -11.18 -2.34
N ILE A 38 -5.29 -10.01 -1.75
CA ILE A 38 -4.58 -9.89 -0.47
C ILE A 38 -5.47 -9.18 0.53
N LEU A 39 -5.19 -9.45 1.80
CA LEU A 39 -5.84 -8.75 2.90
C LEU A 39 -4.90 -7.68 3.45
N VAL A 40 -5.39 -6.44 3.52
CA VAL A 40 -4.69 -5.32 4.12
C VAL A 40 -5.62 -4.72 5.16
N GLY A 41 -5.39 -5.07 6.43
CA GLY A 41 -6.35 -4.77 7.48
C GLY A 41 -7.68 -5.46 7.19
N GLN A 42 -8.74 -4.68 7.04
CA GLN A 42 -10.08 -5.19 6.72
C GLN A 42 -10.42 -5.04 5.23
N THR A 43 -9.47 -4.59 4.42
CA THR A 43 -9.68 -4.37 2.99
C THR A 43 -9.12 -5.53 2.19
N THR A 44 -9.90 -6.02 1.22
CA THR A 44 -9.43 -7.00 0.24
C THR A 44 -9.03 -6.26 -1.03
N ILE A 45 -7.80 -6.47 -1.49
CA ILE A 45 -7.32 -5.91 -2.74
C ILE A 45 -7.10 -7.04 -3.71
N THR A 46 -7.77 -6.96 -4.86
CA THR A 46 -7.65 -7.94 -5.93
C THR A 46 -6.87 -7.35 -7.09
N PHE A 47 -5.82 -8.04 -7.50
CA PHE A 47 -5.06 -7.71 -8.69
C PHE A 47 -5.44 -8.69 -9.80
N ARG A 48 -5.83 -8.16 -10.95
CA ARG A 48 -6.13 -8.93 -12.14
C ARG A 48 -5.01 -8.74 -13.16
N LYS A 49 -4.67 -9.82 -13.86
CA LYS A 49 -3.67 -9.76 -14.90
C LYS A 49 -4.13 -8.81 -16.00
N ALA A 50 -3.34 -7.79 -16.32
CA ALA A 50 -3.63 -6.87 -17.41
C ALA A 50 -3.54 -7.58 -18.76
N LEU A 51 -4.26 -7.07 -19.77
CA LEU A 51 -4.13 -7.56 -21.12
C LEU A 51 -2.74 -7.29 -21.66
N GLU A 52 -2.27 -8.15 -22.56
CA GLU A 52 -0.95 -8.00 -23.17
C GLU A 52 -0.84 -6.64 -23.85
N GLY A 53 0.23 -5.91 -23.57
CA GLY A 53 0.47 -4.57 -24.09
C GLY A 53 -0.12 -3.45 -23.24
N ASP A 54 -1.02 -3.75 -22.28
CA ASP A 54 -1.55 -2.76 -21.37
C ASP A 54 -0.63 -2.62 -20.16
N THR A 55 -0.38 -1.37 -19.76
CA THR A 55 0.44 -1.06 -18.59
C THR A 55 -0.31 -0.09 -17.68
N PRO A 56 -1.47 -0.50 -17.11
CA PRO A 56 -2.21 0.38 -16.21
C PRO A 56 -1.42 0.60 -14.92
N PHE A 57 -1.56 1.79 -14.35
CA PHE A 57 -0.99 2.07 -13.05
C PHE A 57 -1.98 2.88 -12.23
N TYR A 58 -1.88 2.75 -10.92
CA TYR A 58 -2.81 3.36 -9.97
C TYR A 58 -2.02 4.02 -8.86
N HIS A 59 -2.63 5.03 -8.25
CA HIS A 59 -2.15 5.60 -6.99
C HIS A 59 -3.20 5.26 -5.94
N PHE A 60 -2.82 4.52 -4.92
CA PHE A 60 -3.74 4.18 -3.85
C PHE A 60 -3.07 4.35 -2.49
N ALA A 61 -3.88 4.68 -1.49
CA ALA A 61 -3.39 5.01 -0.17
C ALA A 61 -4.04 4.13 0.89
N PHE A 62 -3.23 3.74 1.88
CA PHE A 62 -3.71 3.08 3.08
C PHE A 62 -3.62 4.04 4.25
N ASN A 63 -4.66 4.08 5.07
CA ASN A 63 -4.67 4.88 6.27
C ASN A 63 -3.90 4.18 7.38
N VAL A 64 -3.01 4.92 8.03
CA VAL A 64 -2.25 4.46 9.19
C VAL A 64 -2.86 5.11 10.43
N PRO A 65 -3.03 4.38 11.55
CA PRO A 65 -3.51 4.99 12.80
C PRO A 65 -2.69 6.21 13.18
N SER A 66 -3.34 7.24 13.73
CA SER A 66 -2.76 8.56 13.94
C SER A 66 -1.50 8.56 14.82
N ASN A 67 -1.30 7.54 15.64
CA ASN A 67 -0.15 7.39 16.53
C ASN A 67 0.88 6.37 16.05
N GLN A 68 0.79 5.87 14.81
CA GLN A 68 1.64 4.77 14.33
C GLN A 68 2.41 5.08 13.04
N PHE A 69 2.61 6.37 12.74
CA PHE A 69 3.33 6.74 11.52
C PHE A 69 4.78 6.22 11.52
N ASP A 70 5.49 6.38 12.62
CA ASP A 70 6.91 5.98 12.69
C ASP A 70 7.06 4.47 12.55
N GLU A 71 6.17 3.69 13.16
CA GLU A 71 6.16 2.24 13.04
C GLU A 71 5.85 1.79 11.60
N ALA A 72 4.87 2.43 10.95
CA ALA A 72 4.51 2.13 9.58
C ALA A 72 5.66 2.46 8.62
N LYS A 73 6.29 3.61 8.81
CA LYS A 73 7.45 4.02 8.02
C LYS A 73 8.62 3.06 8.20
N ALA A 74 8.93 2.67 9.43
CA ALA A 74 10.01 1.72 9.72
C ALA A 74 9.73 0.37 9.08
N TRP A 75 8.49 -0.11 9.15
CA TRP A 75 8.10 -1.36 8.51
C TRP A 75 8.31 -1.30 6.99
N ALA A 76 7.78 -0.26 6.34
CA ALA A 76 7.89 -0.10 4.90
C ALA A 76 9.36 0.03 4.46
N LYS A 77 10.12 0.84 5.17
CA LYS A 77 11.53 1.08 4.87
C LYS A 77 12.39 -0.18 5.00
N SER A 78 11.99 -1.10 5.89
CA SER A 78 12.67 -2.39 6.05
C SER A 78 12.38 -3.35 4.89
N LYS A 79 11.35 -3.09 4.09
CA LYS A 79 10.90 -3.95 3.00
C LYS A 79 11.25 -3.42 1.62
N VAL A 80 11.12 -2.10 1.42
CA VAL A 80 11.25 -1.46 0.11
C VAL A 80 11.95 -0.12 0.24
N PRO A 81 12.63 0.34 -0.83
CA PRO A 81 13.10 1.72 -0.86
C PRO A 81 11.89 2.65 -0.96
N LEU A 82 11.88 3.70 -0.16
CA LEU A 82 10.83 4.72 -0.22
C LEU A 82 11.14 5.72 -1.33
N SER A 83 10.10 6.22 -1.99
CA SER A 83 10.23 7.31 -2.94
C SER A 83 10.67 8.57 -2.21
N THR A 84 11.52 9.38 -2.84
CA THR A 84 12.00 10.62 -2.24
C THR A 84 11.55 11.81 -3.06
N GLU A 85 11.30 12.93 -2.38
CA GLU A 85 11.01 14.22 -2.99
C GLU A 85 11.90 15.25 -2.31
N GLU A 86 12.71 15.96 -3.09
CA GLU A 86 13.69 16.94 -2.60
C GLU A 86 14.60 16.35 -1.50
N GLY A 87 14.91 15.06 -1.60
CA GLY A 87 15.78 14.37 -0.65
C GLY A 87 15.06 13.79 0.57
N ASP A 88 13.78 14.07 0.75
CA ASP A 88 12.99 13.57 1.88
C ASP A 88 12.17 12.35 1.47
N ASP A 89 12.11 11.36 2.36
CA ASP A 89 11.33 10.13 2.16
C ASP A 89 9.94 10.18 2.82
N GLU A 90 9.54 11.33 3.32
CA GLU A 90 8.20 11.57 3.84
C GLU A 90 7.73 12.97 3.46
N VAL A 91 6.41 13.13 3.35
CA VAL A 91 5.77 14.40 2.99
C VAL A 91 4.78 14.76 4.08
N TYR A 92 4.80 16.02 4.49
CA TYR A 92 3.83 16.56 5.42
C TYR A 92 2.85 17.46 4.69
N PHE A 93 1.55 17.16 4.82
CA PHE A 93 0.47 17.95 4.25
C PHE A 93 -0.14 18.82 5.34
N GLU A 94 0.25 20.10 5.36
CA GLU A 94 -0.14 21.03 6.42
C GLU A 94 -1.64 21.23 6.51
N ASN A 95 -2.33 21.33 5.37
CA ASN A 95 -3.76 21.62 5.33
C ASN A 95 -4.65 20.51 5.90
N ILE A 96 -4.15 19.30 6.02
CA ILE A 96 -4.89 18.16 6.58
C ILE A 96 -4.15 17.53 7.77
N ASP A 97 -3.04 18.11 8.18
CA ASP A 97 -2.19 17.60 9.27
C ASP A 97 -1.90 16.10 9.10
N ALA A 98 -1.34 15.74 7.96
CA ALA A 98 -1.06 14.36 7.62
C ALA A 98 0.37 14.19 7.13
N LYS A 99 0.95 13.03 7.45
CA LYS A 99 2.25 12.59 6.90
C LYS A 99 2.05 11.39 6.02
N SER A 100 2.77 11.33 4.91
CA SER A 100 2.73 10.20 4.00
C SER A 100 4.12 9.73 3.61
N ILE A 101 4.21 8.42 3.33
CA ILE A 101 5.34 7.80 2.64
C ILE A 101 4.82 7.13 1.39
N TYR A 102 5.70 6.97 0.41
CA TYR A 102 5.34 6.42 -0.90
C TYR A 102 6.36 5.37 -1.35
N PHE A 103 5.89 4.35 -2.03
CA PHE A 103 6.77 3.42 -2.75
C PHE A 103 6.06 2.91 -4.00
N GLU A 104 6.83 2.32 -4.92
CA GLU A 104 6.28 1.75 -6.14
C GLU A 104 6.29 0.22 -6.07
N ASP A 105 5.27 -0.39 -6.69
CA ASP A 105 5.25 -1.84 -6.90
C ASP A 105 5.76 -2.19 -8.30
N PRO A 106 5.95 -3.50 -8.63
CA PRO A 106 6.48 -3.89 -9.94
C PRO A 106 5.58 -3.56 -11.13
N ALA A 107 4.29 -3.29 -10.91
CA ALA A 107 3.38 -2.87 -11.97
C ALA A 107 3.42 -1.37 -12.22
N GLY A 108 4.22 -0.62 -11.45
CA GLY A 108 4.32 0.84 -11.54
C GLY A 108 3.27 1.58 -10.72
N ASN A 109 2.51 0.88 -9.87
CA ASN A 109 1.57 1.52 -8.98
C ASN A 109 2.29 2.32 -7.90
N ILE A 110 1.74 3.47 -7.54
CA ILE A 110 2.23 4.26 -6.41
C ILE A 110 1.41 3.89 -5.19
N VAL A 111 2.08 3.39 -4.16
CA VAL A 111 1.47 2.99 -2.90
C VAL A 111 1.81 4.04 -1.86
N GLU A 112 0.80 4.56 -1.21
CA GLU A 112 0.93 5.60 -0.19
C GLU A 112 0.46 5.07 1.15
N PHE A 113 1.22 5.31 2.20
CA PHE A 113 0.75 5.17 3.58
C PHE A 113 0.54 6.58 4.12
N ILE A 114 -0.70 6.92 4.43
CA ILE A 114 -1.05 8.25 4.93
C ILE A 114 -1.51 8.16 6.38
N CYS A 115 -0.93 9.01 7.22
CA CYS A 115 -1.25 9.11 8.63
C CYS A 115 -1.80 10.50 8.93
N ARG A 116 -3.09 10.58 9.26
CA ARG A 116 -3.75 11.83 9.65
C ARG A 116 -3.57 12.03 11.14
N LEU A 117 -2.66 12.92 11.52
CA LEU A 117 -2.20 13.05 12.91
C LEU A 117 -3.28 13.56 13.85
N SER A 118 -4.24 14.33 13.34
CA SER A 118 -5.34 14.90 14.14
C SER A 118 -6.59 14.02 14.17
N ASP A 119 -6.59 12.88 13.47
CA ASP A 119 -7.73 11.97 13.44
C ASP A 119 -7.83 11.15 14.72
N ALA A 120 -9.07 10.72 15.06
CA ALA A 120 -9.33 9.83 16.18
C ALA A 120 -9.13 8.37 15.77
N THR A 121 -8.04 8.08 15.04
CA THR A 121 -7.73 6.73 14.56
C THR A 121 -6.59 6.07 15.32
N ALA A 122 -6.18 6.68 16.44
CA ALA A 122 -5.10 6.12 17.27
C ALA A 122 -5.45 4.71 17.73
N SER A 123 -4.44 3.82 17.70
CA SER A 123 -4.61 2.44 18.10
C SER A 123 -3.63 2.12 19.22
N ASP A 124 -4.10 1.38 20.22
CA ASP A 124 -3.25 0.85 21.31
C ASP A 124 -2.66 -0.52 20.96
N LYS A 125 -3.03 -1.07 19.80
CA LYS A 125 -2.48 -2.33 19.30
C LYS A 125 -1.17 -2.07 18.57
N PRO A 126 -0.24 -3.03 18.54
CA PRO A 126 0.97 -2.90 17.72
C PRO A 126 0.63 -2.70 16.25
N PHE A 127 1.47 -1.95 15.54
CA PHE A 127 1.28 -1.76 14.10
C PHE A 127 1.34 -3.11 13.39
N SER A 128 0.38 -3.32 12.50
CA SER A 128 0.29 -4.51 11.65
C SER A 128 -0.12 -4.06 10.25
N ALA A 129 0.70 -4.41 9.28
CA ALA A 129 0.40 -4.12 7.88
C ALA A 129 -0.66 -5.06 7.32
#